data_ac389e7672909c1c2eb0973d360e5770
#
_entry.id   ac389e7672909c1c2eb0973d360e5770
#
_cell.length_a   1.000
_cell.length_b   1.000
_cell.length_c   1.000
_cell.angle_alpha   90.00
_cell.angle_beta   90.00
_cell.angle_gamma   90.00
#
_symmetry.space_group_name_H-M   'P 1'
#
loop_
_entity.id
_entity.type
_entity.pdbx_description
1 polymer ?
#
loop_
_entity_poly.entity_id
_entity_poly.type
_entity_poly.pdbx_seq_one_letter_code
_entity_poly.pdbx_strand_id
1 'polypeptide(L)'
;MVYTLRWLPFTLIFFYSCSLWDYEDPSDPYDNTAPETYLSLIASDTIYAHIDPLTGEITYAIDEEPSVFMVWDTLDHAFTTITTSKQLLHWWGEDSDGDVIGYKYKWSSDPAWTFTSSEEGLFYVPIRTDLDVFSFEVKTIDNDSLEDRSPAKLTLPIKNSHPEIQFRFNSNPKIVDVQGDTSFTFPTRTFIWDLYDQDGIESIQYIYYAMDDTCETCWIALDDASQTSITLTEIEPGPHVFFLRAVDVAGSQSNTIYFPDSSNTEEPNYWKVKPIIGELLLIDDFSQDTQNNALNWYKGILDSLVGTNSYSIWELGKALPYSSNDIKATLGYFNNVFWNGGYTGTVLYDGASTSINNYVLGGGNLFISVASLKDTTFSWFPIDSIVTLTELWFQISPNRTLVSQVDSTLDLRTPDEQGIYVDVKGFENEIDPNFNSLFRLQEPEDQFDEWMGTPNVCGVYQFPYPASSGKAVLLSLPLHNGYNPLLDGNNNFQDFLEYLLIVEFAE
;
A
#
# COMPACT_ATOMS: atom_id res chain seq x y z
N MET A 1 34.40 98.89 -35.82
CA MET A 1 35.20 98.74 -34.60
C MET A 1 34.98 97.33 -34.08
N VAL A 2 35.76 96.45 -34.57
CA VAL A 2 36.81 95.70 -33.94
C VAL A 2 36.33 94.96 -32.69
N TYR A 3 36.18 93.66 -32.76
CA TYR A 3 36.87 92.59 -32.05
C TYR A 3 36.58 91.29 -32.73
N THR A 4 37.47 90.89 -33.53
CA THR A 4 37.59 89.61 -34.16
C THR A 4 38.53 88.75 -33.27
N LEU A 5 38.29 87.48 -33.23
CA LEU A 5 39.27 86.42 -33.21
C LEU A 5 40.10 86.22 -31.94
N ARG A 6 39.79 85.22 -31.22
CA ARG A 6 40.88 84.43 -30.54
C ARG A 6 40.36 83.14 -29.88
N TRP A 7 39.61 82.30 -30.59
CA TRP A 7 39.18 81.02 -30.01
C TRP A 7 39.43 79.77 -30.88
N LEU A 8 40.15 79.83 -31.93
CA LEU A 8 40.35 78.71 -32.83
C LEU A 8 41.52 77.77 -32.56
N PRO A 9 42.55 78.04 -31.73
CA PRO A 9 43.57 77.05 -31.50
C PRO A 9 43.32 76.11 -30.29
N PHE A 10 42.35 76.45 -29.43
CA PHE A 10 42.13 75.62 -28.20
C PHE A 10 41.19 74.40 -28.46
N THR A 11 40.33 74.51 -29.46
CA THR A 11 39.44 73.38 -29.81
C THR A 11 40.11 72.29 -30.64
N LEU A 12 41.16 72.60 -31.35
CA LEU A 12 41.89 71.62 -32.17
C LEU A 12 42.84 70.74 -31.31
N ILE A 13 43.31 71.28 -30.17
CA ILE A 13 44.18 70.53 -29.25
C ILE A 13 43.36 69.53 -28.47
N PHE A 14 42.08 69.76 -28.19
CA PHE A 14 41.20 68.80 -27.47
C PHE A 14 40.78 67.60 -28.34
N PHE A 15 40.68 67.78 -29.62
CA PHE A 15 40.37 66.67 -30.54
C PHE A 15 41.58 65.79 -30.86
N TYR A 16 42.77 66.27 -30.71
CA TYR A 16 43.97 65.47 -30.88
C TYR A 16 44.41 64.73 -29.60
N SER A 17 43.90 65.12 -28.45
CA SER A 17 44.21 64.41 -27.22
C SER A 17 43.31 63.19 -26.97
N CYS A 18 42.11 63.13 -27.61
CA CYS A 18 41.29 61.97 -27.49
C CYS A 18 41.70 60.80 -28.41
N SER A 19 42.45 61.07 -29.46
CA SER A 19 42.98 60.01 -30.34
C SER A 19 44.39 59.54 -29.99
N LEU A 20 44.99 60.17 -28.97
CA LEU A 20 46.32 59.77 -28.46
C LEU A 20 46.22 58.94 -27.17
N TRP A 21 45.01 58.53 -26.76
CA TRP A 21 44.78 57.71 -25.61
C TRP A 21 44.08 56.41 -25.98
N ASP A 22 44.20 55.91 -27.18
CA ASP A 22 44.21 54.49 -27.45
C ASP A 22 45.60 54.00 -26.99
N TYR A 23 45.79 53.99 -25.69
CA TYR A 23 46.81 53.22 -25.08
C TYR A 23 46.32 51.77 -25.22
N GLU A 24 46.73 51.10 -26.28
CA GLU A 24 46.84 49.67 -26.30
C GLU A 24 47.88 49.36 -25.22
N ASP A 25 47.37 48.95 -24.06
CA ASP A 25 48.22 48.39 -23.02
C ASP A 25 48.85 47.11 -23.60
N PRO A 26 50.16 47.11 -23.93
CA PRO A 26 50.77 45.92 -24.47
C PRO A 26 50.89 44.81 -23.38
N SER A 27 50.35 45.05 -22.18
CA SER A 27 50.17 44.09 -21.09
C SER A 27 48.71 43.68 -20.91
N ASP A 28 47.79 44.12 -21.76
CA ASP A 28 46.43 43.62 -21.81
C ASP A 28 46.15 42.88 -23.13
N PRO A 29 46.71 41.76 -23.26
CA PRO A 29 46.16 40.74 -24.10
C PRO A 29 46.05 39.49 -23.29
N TYR A 30 45.31 39.51 -22.28
CA TYR A 30 44.87 38.21 -21.85
C TYR A 30 43.81 37.77 -22.83
N ASP A 31 44.30 37.19 -23.95
CA ASP A 31 43.49 36.22 -24.64
C ASP A 31 43.00 35.27 -23.54
N ASN A 32 41.74 35.35 -23.23
CA ASN A 32 41.12 34.49 -22.19
C ASN A 32 41.59 33.06 -22.38
N THR A 33 42.15 32.48 -21.32
CA THR A 33 42.70 31.13 -21.32
C THR A 33 41.57 30.17 -20.97
N ALA A 34 41.35 29.15 -21.77
CA ALA A 34 40.31 28.17 -21.47
C ALA A 34 40.63 27.46 -20.14
N PRO A 35 39.61 27.23 -19.32
CA PRO A 35 39.76 26.56 -18.02
C PRO A 35 40.17 25.08 -18.20
N GLU A 36 40.73 24.49 -17.14
CA GLU A 36 41.06 23.05 -17.08
C GLU A 36 40.01 22.32 -16.22
N THR A 37 39.68 21.11 -16.60
CA THR A 37 38.67 20.27 -15.93
C THR A 37 39.31 19.03 -15.33
N TYR A 38 38.90 18.72 -14.11
CA TYR A 38 39.27 17.52 -13.37
C TYR A 38 38.05 16.70 -13.05
N LEU A 39 38.19 15.36 -13.05
CA LEU A 39 37.11 14.41 -12.82
C LEU A 39 37.58 13.27 -11.94
N SER A 40 36.79 12.92 -10.94
CA SER A 40 37.03 11.76 -10.09
C SER A 40 35.75 10.96 -9.86
N LEU A 41 35.88 9.65 -9.68
CA LEU A 41 34.84 8.77 -9.17
C LEU A 41 34.89 8.82 -7.64
N ILE A 42 33.77 9.16 -7.01
CA ILE A 42 33.65 9.02 -5.56
C ILE A 42 33.31 7.56 -5.28
N ALA A 43 34.32 6.77 -4.94
CA ALA A 43 34.09 5.44 -4.42
C ALA A 43 33.57 5.56 -2.99
N SER A 44 32.34 5.18 -2.74
CA SER A 44 31.84 4.96 -1.40
C SER A 44 32.42 3.63 -0.89
N ASP A 45 33.53 3.67 -0.22
CA ASP A 45 34.31 2.55 0.33
C ASP A 45 34.95 1.59 -0.69
N THR A 46 36.28 1.48 -0.60
CA THR A 46 37.01 0.45 -1.33
C THR A 46 36.86 -0.87 -0.60
N ILE A 47 35.91 -1.69 -1.06
CA ILE A 47 35.69 -3.01 -0.52
C ILE A 47 36.44 -4.01 -1.37
N TYR A 48 37.26 -4.84 -0.74
CA TYR A 48 38.01 -5.89 -1.41
C TYR A 48 37.09 -7.09 -1.63
N ALA A 49 36.73 -7.33 -2.89
CA ALA A 49 36.08 -8.57 -3.28
C ALA A 49 37.11 -9.70 -3.33
N HIS A 50 36.84 -10.80 -2.68
CA HIS A 50 37.61 -12.04 -2.83
C HIS A 50 36.88 -12.95 -3.81
N ILE A 51 37.53 -13.24 -4.93
CA ILE A 51 37.02 -14.20 -5.91
C ILE A 51 37.65 -15.57 -5.59
N ASP A 52 36.81 -16.56 -5.32
CA ASP A 52 37.27 -17.93 -5.23
C ASP A 52 37.76 -18.39 -6.61
N PRO A 53 39.07 -18.73 -6.76
CA PRO A 53 39.63 -19.09 -8.08
C PRO A 53 39.11 -20.39 -8.62
N LEU A 54 38.38 -21.22 -7.85
CA LEU A 54 37.84 -22.50 -8.26
C LEU A 54 36.37 -22.42 -8.67
N THR A 55 35.59 -21.59 -7.99
CA THR A 55 34.14 -21.47 -8.21
C THR A 55 33.76 -20.20 -8.95
N GLY A 56 34.63 -19.19 -8.98
CA GLY A 56 34.33 -17.85 -9.46
C GLY A 56 33.39 -17.07 -8.54
N GLU A 57 33.10 -17.60 -7.36
CA GLU A 57 32.22 -16.93 -6.37
C GLU A 57 32.91 -15.70 -5.80
N ILE A 58 32.19 -14.58 -5.76
CA ILE A 58 32.66 -13.31 -5.24
C ILE A 58 32.11 -13.17 -3.82
N THR A 59 33.03 -13.11 -2.84
CA THR A 59 32.65 -12.83 -1.45
C THR A 59 33.11 -11.43 -1.05
N TYR A 60 32.21 -10.69 -0.40
CA TYR A 60 32.45 -9.33 0.05
C TYR A 60 32.73 -9.29 1.56
N ALA A 61 33.53 -8.31 1.99
CA ALA A 61 33.83 -8.13 3.41
C ALA A 61 32.70 -7.48 4.21
N ILE A 62 31.62 -7.02 3.56
CA ILE A 62 30.44 -6.37 4.15
C ILE A 62 29.18 -6.90 3.44
N ASP A 63 28.05 -6.93 4.16
CA ASP A 63 26.75 -7.47 3.68
C ASP A 63 26.07 -6.69 2.53
N GLU A 64 26.68 -5.61 2.04
CA GLU A 64 26.16 -4.82 0.91
C GLU A 64 27.12 -4.91 -0.29
N GLU A 65 26.59 -5.11 -1.49
CA GLU A 65 27.37 -5.07 -2.72
C GLU A 65 27.97 -3.65 -2.91
N PRO A 66 29.29 -3.52 -3.06
CA PRO A 66 29.92 -2.21 -3.25
C PRO A 66 29.58 -1.62 -4.61
N SER A 67 29.42 -0.30 -4.67
CA SER A 67 29.21 0.41 -5.95
C SER A 67 30.45 0.37 -6.86
N VAL A 68 31.64 0.08 -6.30
CA VAL A 68 32.91 -0.07 -7.02
C VAL A 68 33.66 -1.24 -6.45
N PHE A 69 34.10 -2.16 -7.28
CA PHE A 69 34.96 -3.27 -6.86
C PHE A 69 36.11 -3.48 -7.83
N MET A 70 37.23 -3.94 -7.28
CA MET A 70 38.44 -4.23 -8.06
C MET A 70 38.54 -5.73 -8.27
N VAL A 71 38.54 -6.15 -9.53
CA VAL A 71 38.70 -7.55 -9.92
C VAL A 71 40.11 -7.75 -10.39
N TRP A 72 40.81 -8.78 -9.88
CA TRP A 72 42.10 -9.17 -10.39
C TRP A 72 41.98 -9.88 -11.73
N ASP A 73 42.46 -9.25 -12.80
CA ASP A 73 42.58 -9.89 -14.09
C ASP A 73 43.78 -10.81 -14.13
N THR A 74 43.58 -12.11 -14.29
CA THR A 74 44.63 -13.13 -14.35
C THR A 74 45.40 -13.10 -15.64
N LEU A 75 44.86 -12.49 -16.70
CA LEU A 75 45.52 -12.41 -18.02
C LEU A 75 46.49 -11.21 -18.06
N ASP A 76 46.03 -10.08 -17.59
CA ASP A 76 46.82 -8.85 -17.63
C ASP A 76 47.62 -8.59 -16.34
N HIS A 77 47.46 -9.41 -15.30
CA HIS A 77 48.05 -9.26 -13.99
C HIS A 77 47.83 -7.84 -13.39
N ALA A 78 46.64 -7.31 -13.60
CA ALA A 78 46.23 -5.99 -13.16
C ALA A 78 44.87 -6.02 -12.47
N PHE A 79 44.63 -5.04 -11.61
CA PHE A 79 43.28 -4.82 -11.09
C PHE A 79 42.46 -3.99 -12.07
N THR A 80 41.28 -4.47 -12.43
CA THR A 80 40.29 -3.70 -13.21
C THR A 80 39.19 -3.22 -12.27
N THR A 81 38.90 -1.93 -12.29
CA THR A 81 37.81 -1.36 -11.55
C THR A 81 36.53 -1.60 -12.33
N ILE A 82 35.60 -2.33 -11.73
CA ILE A 82 34.25 -2.54 -12.25
C ILE A 82 33.28 -1.81 -11.32
N THR A 83 32.26 -1.20 -11.88
CA THR A 83 31.30 -0.39 -11.14
C THR A 83 29.88 -0.88 -11.41
N THR A 84 28.93 -0.48 -10.56
CA THR A 84 27.50 -0.65 -10.79
C THR A 84 26.95 0.48 -11.64
N SER A 85 25.68 0.42 -12.05
CA SER A 85 25.02 1.48 -12.82
C SER A 85 24.90 2.79 -12.05
N LYS A 86 24.81 2.72 -10.72
CA LYS A 86 24.75 3.90 -9.86
C LYS A 86 26.13 4.53 -9.70
N GLN A 87 26.34 5.70 -10.31
CA GLN A 87 27.61 6.41 -10.33
C GLN A 87 27.50 7.74 -9.61
N LEU A 88 28.36 7.97 -8.60
CA LEU A 88 28.55 9.27 -7.98
C LEU A 88 29.88 9.85 -8.47
N LEU A 89 29.79 10.87 -9.30
CA LEU A 89 30.96 11.51 -9.92
C LEU A 89 31.15 12.90 -9.33
N HIS A 90 32.40 13.29 -9.14
CA HIS A 90 32.82 14.64 -8.71
C HIS A 90 33.77 15.22 -9.74
N TRP A 91 33.58 16.48 -10.08
CA TRP A 91 34.43 17.23 -10.98
C TRP A 91 34.64 18.65 -10.44
N TRP A 92 35.71 19.25 -10.85
CA TRP A 92 36.00 20.65 -10.56
C TRP A 92 36.77 21.25 -11.72
N GLY A 93 36.82 22.57 -11.80
CA GLY A 93 37.55 23.32 -12.79
C GLY A 93 38.50 24.31 -12.16
N GLU A 94 39.59 24.57 -12.85
CA GLU A 94 40.53 25.65 -12.51
C GLU A 94 40.66 26.57 -13.73
N ASP A 95 40.58 27.88 -13.49
CA ASP A 95 40.82 28.91 -14.47
C ASP A 95 41.93 29.82 -14.00
N SER A 96 42.93 30.08 -14.86
CA SER A 96 44.13 30.83 -14.52
C SER A 96 43.94 32.35 -14.56
N ASP A 97 42.94 32.85 -15.25
CA ASP A 97 42.69 34.27 -15.51
C ASP A 97 41.21 34.69 -15.38
N GLY A 98 40.36 33.79 -14.94
CA GLY A 98 38.93 34.03 -14.74
C GLY A 98 38.29 33.20 -13.61
N ASP A 99 36.98 33.16 -13.62
CA ASP A 99 36.17 32.40 -12.67
C ASP A 99 35.39 31.30 -13.41
N VAL A 100 35.32 30.12 -12.80
CA VAL A 100 34.48 29.01 -13.29
C VAL A 100 32.99 29.31 -13.01
N ILE A 101 32.15 29.35 -14.03
CA ILE A 101 30.71 29.59 -13.92
C ILE A 101 29.85 28.33 -13.99
N GLY A 102 30.43 27.20 -14.43
CA GLY A 102 29.72 25.93 -14.51
C GLY A 102 30.41 24.90 -15.39
N TYR A 103 29.70 23.85 -15.64
CA TYR A 103 30.21 22.66 -16.32
C TYR A 103 29.23 22.17 -17.37
N LYS A 104 29.75 21.49 -18.37
CA LYS A 104 28.94 20.68 -19.30
C LYS A 104 29.41 19.24 -19.24
N TYR A 105 28.48 18.32 -19.09
CA TYR A 105 28.77 16.89 -19.08
C TYR A 105 27.93 16.12 -20.09
N LYS A 106 28.38 14.92 -20.42
CA LYS A 106 27.61 13.93 -21.19
C LYS A 106 28.14 12.53 -20.93
N TRP A 107 27.26 11.56 -21.10
CA TRP A 107 27.63 10.15 -21.26
C TRP A 107 27.88 9.81 -22.75
N SER A 108 28.59 8.72 -23.02
CA SER A 108 28.81 8.24 -24.40
C SER A 108 27.53 7.93 -25.15
N SER A 109 26.44 7.66 -24.44
CA SER A 109 25.09 7.45 -24.99
C SER A 109 24.34 8.74 -25.32
N ASP A 110 24.74 9.88 -24.78
CA ASP A 110 24.00 11.12 -24.87
C ASP A 110 24.26 11.85 -26.19
N PRO A 111 23.23 12.38 -26.84
CA PRO A 111 23.37 13.09 -28.10
C PRO A 111 23.91 14.52 -27.93
N ALA A 112 23.83 15.09 -26.72
CA ALA A 112 24.16 16.48 -26.45
C ALA A 112 24.81 16.66 -25.07
N TRP A 113 25.49 17.79 -24.87
CA TRP A 113 26.02 18.21 -23.59
C TRP A 113 24.94 18.81 -22.71
N THR A 114 24.94 18.47 -21.43
CA THR A 114 24.06 19.00 -20.38
C THR A 114 24.82 19.98 -19.51
N PHE A 115 24.29 21.20 -19.30
CA PHE A 115 24.87 22.21 -18.41
C PHE A 115 24.49 21.96 -16.95
N THR A 116 25.44 22.20 -16.05
CA THR A 116 25.23 22.19 -14.58
C THR A 116 26.15 23.18 -13.91
N SER A 117 25.73 23.76 -12.79
CA SER A 117 26.58 24.52 -11.87
C SER A 117 27.07 23.68 -10.68
N SER A 118 26.66 22.41 -10.61
CA SER A 118 27.10 21.48 -9.56
C SER A 118 28.44 20.88 -9.89
N GLU A 119 29.25 20.62 -8.88
CA GLU A 119 30.55 19.92 -8.97
C GLU A 119 30.42 18.42 -8.74
N GLU A 120 29.19 17.92 -8.58
CA GLU A 120 28.92 16.50 -8.41
C GLU A 120 27.61 16.09 -9.07
N GLY A 121 27.47 14.83 -9.39
CA GLY A 121 26.24 14.26 -9.93
C GLY A 121 26.11 12.77 -9.61
N LEU A 122 24.89 12.38 -9.22
CA LEU A 122 24.50 11.00 -9.07
C LEU A 122 23.78 10.57 -10.36
N PHE A 123 24.28 9.52 -11.01
CA PHE A 123 23.76 9.02 -12.26
C PHE A 123 23.38 7.55 -12.13
N TYR A 124 22.36 7.16 -12.86
CA TYR A 124 22.00 5.77 -13.13
C TYR A 124 22.19 5.51 -14.61
N VAL A 125 23.21 4.75 -14.95
CA VAL A 125 23.58 4.49 -16.34
C VAL A 125 22.76 3.31 -16.85
N PRO A 126 21.98 3.45 -17.95
CA PRO A 126 21.14 2.38 -18.46
C PRO A 126 21.98 1.27 -19.07
N ILE A 127 22.15 0.16 -18.36
CA ILE A 127 22.87 -1.03 -18.79
C ILE A 127 21.92 -1.88 -19.65
N ARG A 128 22.47 -2.50 -20.70
CA ARG A 128 21.71 -3.38 -21.61
C ARG A 128 22.26 -4.80 -21.70
N THR A 129 23.39 -5.04 -21.03
CA THR A 129 24.07 -6.34 -21.02
C THR A 129 24.71 -6.53 -19.65
N ASP A 130 25.08 -7.76 -19.27
CA ASP A 130 25.71 -8.05 -17.98
C ASP A 130 26.96 -7.22 -17.67
N LEU A 131 27.69 -6.83 -18.69
CA LEU A 131 28.83 -5.94 -18.57
C LEU A 131 28.83 -5.01 -19.77
N ASP A 132 28.81 -3.72 -19.53
CA ASP A 132 28.86 -2.69 -20.56
C ASP A 132 29.92 -1.63 -20.21
N VAL A 133 30.38 -0.87 -21.18
CA VAL A 133 31.41 0.14 -21.02
C VAL A 133 30.88 1.50 -21.40
N PHE A 134 30.78 2.39 -20.43
CA PHE A 134 30.34 3.76 -20.62
C PHE A 134 31.49 4.75 -20.40
N SER A 135 31.46 5.86 -21.13
CA SER A 135 32.38 6.96 -20.91
C SER A 135 31.58 8.19 -20.49
N PHE A 136 32.03 8.80 -19.40
CA PHE A 136 31.56 10.12 -18.96
C PHE A 136 32.58 11.18 -19.33
N GLU A 137 32.14 12.29 -19.89
CA GLU A 137 32.95 13.43 -20.25
C GLU A 137 32.38 14.68 -19.59
N VAL A 138 33.23 15.52 -19.01
CA VAL A 138 32.88 16.79 -18.40
C VAL A 138 33.89 17.88 -18.79
N LYS A 139 33.42 19.09 -18.99
CA LYS A 139 34.21 20.25 -19.31
C LYS A 139 33.75 21.48 -18.55
N THR A 140 34.68 22.29 -18.11
CA THR A 140 34.45 23.53 -17.39
C THR A 140 34.13 24.68 -18.36
N ILE A 141 33.38 25.67 -17.89
CA ILE A 141 33.09 26.93 -18.59
C ILE A 141 33.49 28.08 -17.68
N ASP A 142 34.20 29.05 -18.21
CA ASP A 142 34.61 30.28 -17.52
C ASP A 142 33.57 31.40 -17.65
N ASN A 143 33.84 32.52 -16.97
CA ASN A 143 33.01 33.72 -16.98
C ASN A 143 32.96 34.45 -18.36
N ASP A 144 33.91 34.17 -19.25
CA ASP A 144 33.95 34.72 -20.63
C ASP A 144 33.36 33.74 -21.66
N SER A 145 32.79 32.62 -21.16
CA SER A 145 32.12 31.57 -21.95
C SER A 145 33.05 30.70 -22.79
N LEU A 146 34.36 30.68 -22.48
CA LEU A 146 35.22 29.66 -23.03
C LEU A 146 35.01 28.32 -22.32
N GLU A 147 35.13 27.28 -23.10
CA GLU A 147 35.00 25.92 -22.62
C GLU A 147 36.37 25.22 -22.66
N ASP A 148 36.62 24.34 -21.69
CA ASP A 148 37.78 23.46 -21.74
C ASP A 148 37.80 22.71 -23.08
N ARG A 149 38.94 22.79 -23.76
CA ARG A 149 39.16 22.16 -25.07
C ARG A 149 39.49 20.67 -24.97
N SER A 150 39.85 20.24 -23.77
CA SER A 150 40.25 18.86 -23.44
C SER A 150 39.38 18.28 -22.31
N PRO A 151 38.08 17.99 -22.57
CA PRO A 151 37.17 17.49 -21.53
C PRO A 151 37.81 16.36 -20.72
N ALA A 152 37.64 16.41 -19.42
CA ALA A 152 38.01 15.29 -18.56
C ALA A 152 37.13 14.09 -18.86
N LYS A 153 37.74 12.91 -18.94
CA LYS A 153 37.04 11.69 -19.37
C LYS A 153 37.34 10.55 -18.41
N LEU A 154 36.26 9.85 -18.05
CA LEU A 154 36.30 8.62 -17.26
C LEU A 154 35.59 7.52 -18.05
N THR A 155 36.25 6.37 -18.17
CA THR A 155 35.67 5.20 -18.81
C THR A 155 35.44 4.13 -17.75
N LEU A 156 34.18 3.68 -17.61
CA LEU A 156 33.74 2.78 -16.57
C LEU A 156 33.15 1.51 -17.18
N PRO A 157 33.76 0.36 -16.92
CA PRO A 157 33.07 -0.93 -17.09
C PRO A 157 32.01 -1.02 -15.97
N ILE A 158 30.77 -1.21 -16.37
CA ILE A 158 29.62 -1.27 -15.47
C ILE A 158 29.03 -2.68 -15.57
N LYS A 159 28.90 -3.35 -14.42
CA LYS A 159 28.27 -4.65 -14.30
C LYS A 159 26.82 -4.46 -13.90
N ASN A 160 25.94 -5.22 -14.53
CA ASN A 160 24.52 -5.27 -14.17
C ASN A 160 24.32 -5.95 -12.81
N SER A 161 23.44 -5.42 -12.01
CA SER A 161 22.91 -6.08 -10.81
C SER A 161 21.58 -6.77 -11.15
N HIS A 162 21.21 -7.77 -10.36
CA HIS A 162 19.94 -8.45 -10.54
C HIS A 162 18.83 -7.66 -9.81
N PRO A 163 17.63 -7.53 -10.39
CA PRO A 163 16.51 -6.97 -9.68
C PRO A 163 16.09 -7.86 -8.51
N GLU A 164 15.59 -7.23 -7.46
CA GLU A 164 15.05 -7.89 -6.29
C GLU A 164 13.55 -7.60 -6.18
N ILE A 165 12.77 -8.61 -5.83
CA ILE A 165 11.34 -8.50 -5.60
C ILE A 165 10.96 -9.30 -4.36
N GLN A 166 10.11 -8.73 -3.52
CA GLN A 166 9.63 -9.41 -2.31
C GLN A 166 8.21 -9.00 -1.99
N PHE A 167 7.40 -9.93 -1.46
CA PHE A 167 6.08 -9.57 -0.96
C PHE A 167 6.21 -8.67 0.25
N ARG A 168 5.40 -7.60 0.28
CA ARG A 168 5.38 -6.68 1.40
C ARG A 168 4.83 -7.40 2.64
N PHE A 169 5.59 -7.44 3.72
CA PHE A 169 5.37 -8.29 4.90
C PHE A 169 3.96 -8.15 5.52
N ASN A 170 3.41 -6.99 5.66
CA ASN A 170 2.09 -6.81 6.29
C ASN A 170 0.94 -6.63 5.30
N SER A 171 1.21 -6.73 4.02
CA SER A 171 0.28 -6.27 3.02
C SER A 171 -0.65 -7.33 2.53
N ASN A 172 -0.30 -8.56 2.60
CA ASN A 172 -1.15 -9.59 2.14
C ASN A 172 -0.45 -10.74 1.43
N PRO A 173 -1.25 -11.63 1.22
CA PRO A 173 -2.39 -12.03 2.02
C PRO A 173 -1.84 -12.34 3.34
N LYS A 174 -2.59 -12.16 4.40
CA LYS A 174 -2.10 -12.43 5.74
C LYS A 174 -1.11 -13.57 5.67
N ILE A 175 0.18 -13.24 5.80
CA ILE A 175 1.23 -14.24 5.81
C ILE A 175 0.82 -15.21 6.88
N VAL A 176 0.72 -16.44 6.52
CA VAL A 176 0.24 -17.47 7.41
C VAL A 176 1.20 -17.49 8.58
N ASP A 177 0.77 -16.97 9.70
CA ASP A 177 1.62 -16.74 10.89
C ASP A 177 2.14 -18.06 11.49
N VAL A 178 1.56 -19.18 11.08
CA VAL A 178 1.86 -20.52 11.60
C VAL A 178 2.12 -21.45 10.42
N GLN A 179 3.18 -22.22 10.50
CA GLN A 179 3.50 -23.26 9.51
C GLN A 179 2.35 -24.27 9.40
N GLY A 180 2.05 -24.73 8.19
CA GLY A 180 0.99 -25.66 7.91
C GLY A 180 -0.41 -25.06 7.86
N ASP A 181 -0.54 -23.75 7.99
CA ASP A 181 -1.82 -23.05 7.99
C ASP A 181 -2.37 -22.84 6.55
N THR A 182 -3.66 -22.55 6.47
CA THR A 182 -4.34 -22.28 5.19
C THR A 182 -4.94 -20.89 5.20
N SER A 183 -4.53 -20.09 4.22
CA SER A 183 -5.16 -18.79 3.95
C SER A 183 -6.37 -18.99 3.03
N PHE A 184 -7.52 -18.47 3.42
CA PHE A 184 -8.75 -18.52 2.63
C PHE A 184 -9.12 -17.16 2.08
N THR A 185 -9.51 -17.12 0.81
CA THR A 185 -10.08 -15.93 0.15
C THR A 185 -11.31 -16.32 -0.66
N PHE A 186 -12.07 -15.33 -1.08
CA PHE A 186 -13.04 -15.46 -2.17
C PHE A 186 -12.33 -15.25 -3.53
N PRO A 187 -13.04 -15.33 -4.68
CA PRO A 187 -12.44 -15.24 -6.01
C PRO A 187 -11.67 -13.94 -6.35
N THR A 188 -11.40 -13.10 -5.39
CA THR A 188 -10.58 -11.89 -5.56
C THR A 188 -9.47 -11.84 -4.53
N ARG A 189 -8.27 -11.48 -4.99
CA ARG A 189 -7.12 -11.28 -4.12
C ARG A 189 -6.16 -10.26 -4.68
N THR A 190 -5.67 -9.37 -3.80
CA THR A 190 -4.63 -8.40 -4.10
C THR A 190 -3.29 -8.87 -3.54
N PHE A 191 -2.26 -8.82 -4.38
CA PHE A 191 -0.87 -9.02 -4.01
C PHE A 191 -0.12 -7.70 -4.08
N ILE A 192 0.77 -7.44 -3.12
CA ILE A 192 1.57 -6.22 -3.03
C ILE A 192 3.02 -6.62 -2.74
N TRP A 193 3.95 -5.96 -3.43
CA TRP A 193 5.37 -6.24 -3.32
C TRP A 193 6.20 -4.97 -3.31
N ASP A 194 7.43 -5.12 -2.88
CA ASP A 194 8.48 -4.13 -3.00
C ASP A 194 9.45 -4.55 -4.09
N LEU A 195 9.93 -3.57 -4.83
CA LEU A 195 10.90 -3.72 -5.93
C LEU A 195 12.15 -2.95 -5.57
N TYR A 196 13.28 -3.54 -5.86
CA TYR A 196 14.56 -2.90 -5.73
C TYR A 196 15.48 -3.34 -6.87
N ASP A 197 16.30 -2.43 -7.36
CA ASP A 197 17.41 -2.72 -8.24
C ASP A 197 18.54 -1.75 -7.89
N GLN A 198 19.76 -2.26 -7.73
CA GLN A 198 20.92 -1.43 -7.42
C GLN A 198 21.26 -0.48 -8.58
N ASP A 199 20.93 -0.88 -9.81
CA ASP A 199 21.08 -0.08 -11.01
C ASP A 199 19.99 1.00 -11.18
N GLY A 200 19.04 1.06 -10.25
CA GLY A 200 17.89 1.97 -10.24
C GLY A 200 16.59 1.26 -10.61
N ILE A 201 15.49 1.71 -10.02
CA ILE A 201 14.16 1.15 -10.26
C ILE A 201 13.74 1.24 -11.75
N GLU A 202 14.25 2.22 -12.48
CA GLU A 202 14.03 2.42 -13.91
C GLU A 202 14.76 1.39 -14.80
N SER A 203 15.67 0.61 -14.24
CA SER A 203 16.29 -0.52 -14.94
C SER A 203 15.35 -1.72 -15.06
N ILE A 204 14.31 -1.82 -14.23
CA ILE A 204 13.34 -2.88 -14.28
C ILE A 204 12.45 -2.70 -15.51
N GLN A 205 12.50 -3.67 -16.42
CA GLN A 205 11.78 -3.62 -17.69
C GLN A 205 10.44 -4.35 -17.64
N TYR A 206 10.40 -5.49 -16.95
CA TYR A 206 9.19 -6.32 -16.85
C TYR A 206 9.00 -6.88 -15.46
N ILE A 207 7.74 -6.99 -15.06
CA ILE A 207 7.31 -7.81 -13.94
C ILE A 207 6.39 -8.88 -14.51
N TYR A 208 6.66 -10.12 -14.15
CA TYR A 208 5.87 -11.27 -14.58
C TYR A 208 5.22 -11.95 -13.38
N TYR A 209 3.97 -12.33 -13.54
CA TYR A 209 3.31 -13.21 -12.59
C TYR A 209 2.83 -14.49 -13.28
N ALA A 210 2.63 -15.53 -12.49
CA ALA A 210 2.03 -16.78 -12.94
C ALA A 210 1.14 -17.36 -11.83
N MET A 211 0.14 -18.15 -12.22
CA MET A 211 -0.74 -18.87 -11.31
C MET A 211 -0.52 -20.37 -11.47
N ASP A 212 -0.34 -21.07 -10.36
CA ASP A 212 -0.30 -22.52 -10.20
C ASP A 212 0.84 -23.25 -10.94
N ASP A 213 1.40 -22.68 -11.99
CA ASP A 213 2.48 -23.26 -12.77
C ASP A 213 3.43 -22.16 -13.29
N THR A 214 4.72 -22.50 -13.38
CA THR A 214 5.80 -21.63 -13.86
C THR A 214 6.33 -22.06 -15.23
N CYS A 215 5.52 -22.76 -16.02
CA CYS A 215 5.90 -23.13 -17.39
C CYS A 215 6.22 -21.88 -18.24
N GLU A 216 7.00 -22.04 -19.30
CA GLU A 216 7.49 -20.92 -20.13
C GLU A 216 6.34 -20.01 -20.63
N THR A 217 5.18 -20.58 -20.95
CA THR A 217 4.00 -19.85 -21.45
C THR A 217 3.02 -19.46 -20.35
N CYS A 218 3.28 -19.80 -19.08
CA CYS A 218 2.41 -19.51 -17.94
C CYS A 218 2.59 -18.09 -17.39
N TRP A 219 3.69 -17.44 -17.76
CA TRP A 219 4.04 -16.10 -17.27
C TRP A 219 3.30 -15.00 -18.02
N ILE A 220 2.67 -14.13 -17.28
CA ILE A 220 1.94 -12.96 -17.77
C ILE A 220 2.71 -11.71 -17.35
N ALA A 221 3.07 -10.86 -18.32
CA ALA A 221 3.71 -9.59 -18.04
C ALA A 221 2.67 -8.59 -17.51
N LEU A 222 3.04 -7.80 -16.51
CA LEU A 222 2.27 -6.62 -16.12
C LEU A 222 2.45 -5.51 -17.15
N ASP A 223 1.42 -4.68 -17.29
CA ASP A 223 1.42 -3.56 -18.25
C ASP A 223 2.42 -2.46 -17.89
N ASP A 224 2.76 -2.34 -16.61
CA ASP A 224 3.66 -1.33 -16.08
C ASP A 224 4.69 -1.97 -15.15
N ALA A 225 5.97 -1.85 -15.50
CA ALA A 225 7.10 -2.36 -14.73
C ALA A 225 7.33 -1.63 -13.38
N SER A 226 6.72 -0.48 -13.17
CA SER A 226 6.74 0.26 -11.90
C SER A 226 5.63 -0.17 -10.93
N GLN A 227 4.75 -1.06 -11.36
CA GLN A 227 3.61 -1.51 -10.59
C GLN A 227 4.06 -2.33 -9.37
N THR A 228 3.53 -2.00 -8.21
CA THR A 228 3.84 -2.68 -6.93
C THR A 228 2.66 -3.45 -6.35
N SER A 229 1.58 -3.63 -7.12
CA SER A 229 0.42 -4.42 -6.72
C SER A 229 -0.37 -4.91 -7.90
N ILE A 230 -1.09 -6.02 -7.72
CA ILE A 230 -2.08 -6.55 -8.64
C ILE A 230 -3.29 -7.08 -7.87
N THR A 231 -4.48 -6.78 -8.36
CA THR A 231 -5.72 -7.42 -7.88
C THR A 231 -6.18 -8.44 -8.93
N LEU A 232 -6.14 -9.70 -8.57
CA LEU A 232 -6.68 -10.78 -9.38
C LEU A 232 -8.15 -10.99 -9.04
N THR A 233 -8.98 -11.19 -10.04
CA THR A 233 -10.43 -11.44 -9.93
C THR A 233 -10.78 -12.74 -10.64
N GLU A 234 -11.96 -13.25 -10.36
CA GLU A 234 -12.49 -14.46 -11.02
C GLU A 234 -11.55 -15.68 -10.86
N ILE A 235 -10.84 -15.76 -9.72
CA ILE A 235 -9.99 -16.89 -9.43
C ILE A 235 -10.87 -18.11 -9.15
N GLU A 236 -10.59 -19.21 -9.83
CA GLU A 236 -11.34 -20.46 -9.67
C GLU A 236 -11.28 -20.97 -8.22
N PRO A 237 -12.35 -21.58 -7.69
CA PRO A 237 -12.30 -22.18 -6.36
C PRO A 237 -11.32 -23.35 -6.27
N GLY A 238 -10.49 -23.35 -5.25
CA GLY A 238 -9.49 -24.42 -5.07
C GLY A 238 -8.20 -23.92 -4.43
N PRO A 239 -7.20 -24.81 -4.35
CA PRO A 239 -5.84 -24.43 -3.91
C PRO A 239 -5.09 -23.73 -5.05
N HIS A 240 -4.37 -22.66 -4.72
CA HIS A 240 -3.60 -21.88 -5.68
C HIS A 240 -2.22 -21.51 -5.14
N VAL A 241 -1.32 -21.23 -6.09
CA VAL A 241 0.00 -20.65 -5.85
C VAL A 241 0.20 -19.47 -6.80
N PHE A 242 0.54 -18.31 -6.27
CA PHE A 242 0.88 -17.12 -7.05
C PHE A 242 2.39 -16.96 -7.09
N PHE A 243 2.95 -16.79 -8.29
CA PHE A 243 4.37 -16.58 -8.53
C PHE A 243 4.62 -15.20 -9.09
N LEU A 244 5.76 -14.60 -8.72
CA LEU A 244 6.14 -13.27 -9.16
C LEU A 244 7.65 -13.20 -9.39
N ARG A 245 8.09 -12.49 -10.45
CA ARG A 245 9.49 -12.17 -10.72
C ARG A 245 9.63 -10.87 -11.50
N ALA A 246 10.77 -10.23 -11.36
CA ALA A 246 11.15 -9.06 -12.13
C ALA A 246 12.26 -9.38 -13.13
N VAL A 247 12.35 -8.61 -14.21
CA VAL A 247 13.39 -8.70 -15.24
C VAL A 247 13.83 -7.29 -15.58
N ASP A 248 15.13 -7.04 -15.60
CA ASP A 248 15.72 -5.76 -15.94
C ASP A 248 15.95 -5.58 -17.46
N VAL A 249 16.44 -4.41 -17.84
CA VAL A 249 16.74 -4.07 -19.24
C VAL A 249 17.91 -4.86 -19.83
N ALA A 250 18.77 -5.46 -19.01
CA ALA A 250 19.88 -6.32 -19.42
C ALA A 250 19.43 -7.78 -19.60
N GLY A 251 18.21 -8.12 -19.17
CA GLY A 251 17.64 -9.45 -19.21
C GLY A 251 17.91 -10.30 -17.97
N SER A 252 18.53 -9.74 -16.92
CA SER A 252 18.72 -10.44 -15.66
C SER A 252 17.39 -10.55 -14.91
N GLN A 253 17.21 -11.65 -14.21
CA GLN A 253 15.97 -11.97 -13.52
C GLN A 253 16.16 -11.98 -12.01
N SER A 254 15.17 -11.51 -11.29
CA SER A 254 15.08 -11.72 -9.84
C SER A 254 14.90 -13.20 -9.51
N ASN A 255 15.11 -13.55 -8.25
CA ASN A 255 14.55 -14.78 -7.73
C ASN A 255 13.04 -14.79 -7.93
N THR A 256 12.48 -15.95 -8.28
CA THR A 256 11.03 -16.12 -8.30
C THR A 256 10.53 -16.27 -6.88
N ILE A 257 9.66 -15.35 -6.45
CA ILE A 257 8.95 -15.45 -5.19
C ILE A 257 7.56 -16.04 -5.41
N TYR A 258 7.02 -16.71 -4.40
CA TYR A 258 5.70 -17.34 -4.50
C TYR A 258 4.93 -17.24 -3.19
N PHE A 259 3.62 -17.25 -3.33
CA PHE A 259 2.67 -17.29 -2.22
C PHE A 259 1.67 -18.43 -2.41
N PRO A 260 1.37 -19.22 -1.38
CA PRO A 260 1.96 -19.19 -0.05
C PRO A 260 3.37 -19.77 -0.01
N ASP A 261 4.16 -19.36 0.98
CA ASP A 261 5.48 -19.98 1.20
C ASP A 261 5.31 -21.44 1.65
N SER A 262 5.66 -22.35 0.78
CA SER A 262 5.62 -23.80 0.99
C SER A 262 7.02 -24.42 1.06
N SER A 263 8.04 -23.62 1.39
CA SER A 263 9.43 -24.08 1.51
C SER A 263 9.61 -25.16 2.58
N ASN A 264 8.78 -25.15 3.63
CA ASN A 264 8.70 -26.25 4.58
C ASN A 264 7.82 -27.39 4.03
N THR A 265 8.45 -28.41 3.52
CA THR A 265 7.76 -29.57 2.91
C THR A 265 7.07 -30.50 3.91
N GLU A 266 7.41 -30.41 5.20
CA GLU A 266 6.76 -31.21 6.25
C GLU A 266 5.43 -30.59 6.69
N GLU A 267 5.35 -29.25 6.73
CA GLU A 267 4.17 -28.48 7.09
C GLU A 267 3.99 -27.32 6.10
N PRO A 268 3.59 -27.58 4.84
CA PRO A 268 3.44 -26.55 3.83
C PRO A 268 2.24 -25.65 4.10
N ASN A 269 2.39 -24.39 3.82
CA ASN A 269 1.28 -23.44 3.84
C ASN A 269 0.43 -23.58 2.58
N TYR A 270 -0.86 -23.27 2.70
CA TYR A 270 -1.81 -23.33 1.59
C TYR A 270 -2.56 -22.00 1.41
N TRP A 271 -2.90 -21.70 0.18
CA TRP A 271 -3.90 -20.69 -0.16
C TRP A 271 -5.04 -21.38 -0.90
N LYS A 272 -6.26 -21.17 -0.42
CA LYS A 272 -7.47 -21.75 -1.01
C LYS A 272 -8.50 -20.67 -1.28
N VAL A 273 -9.01 -20.66 -2.49
CA VAL A 273 -10.14 -19.82 -2.89
C VAL A 273 -11.43 -20.57 -2.59
N LYS A 274 -12.32 -19.92 -1.81
CA LYS A 274 -13.65 -20.45 -1.48
C LYS A 274 -14.62 -20.23 -2.66
N PRO A 275 -15.51 -21.17 -2.95
CA PRO A 275 -16.60 -20.93 -3.88
C PRO A 275 -17.60 -19.93 -3.28
N ILE A 276 -18.27 -19.17 -4.14
CA ILE A 276 -19.43 -18.36 -3.75
C ILE A 276 -20.64 -19.30 -3.66
N ILE A 277 -21.26 -19.35 -2.49
CA ILE A 277 -22.42 -20.20 -2.22
C ILE A 277 -23.59 -19.30 -1.83
N GLY A 278 -24.66 -19.32 -2.61
CA GLY A 278 -25.85 -18.53 -2.36
C GLY A 278 -25.64 -17.02 -2.47
N GLU A 279 -26.62 -16.27 -2.01
CA GLU A 279 -26.64 -14.80 -2.06
C GLU A 279 -26.38 -14.16 -0.69
N LEU A 280 -26.17 -14.97 0.33
CA LEU A 280 -25.92 -14.54 1.71
C LEU A 280 -24.49 -14.87 2.13
N LEU A 281 -23.83 -13.90 2.74
CA LEU A 281 -22.53 -14.05 3.39
C LEU A 281 -22.68 -13.87 4.90
N LEU A 282 -22.29 -14.88 5.67
CA LEU A 282 -22.07 -14.75 7.10
C LEU A 282 -20.60 -14.42 7.38
N ILE A 283 -20.33 -13.26 7.98
CA ILE A 283 -18.99 -12.85 8.40
C ILE A 283 -18.84 -13.08 9.90
N ASP A 284 -17.81 -13.82 10.26
CA ASP A 284 -17.41 -14.02 11.65
C ASP A 284 -16.22 -13.12 12.00
N ASP A 285 -16.49 -12.08 12.78
CA ASP A 285 -15.56 -11.10 13.32
C ASP A 285 -15.47 -11.22 14.85
N PHE A 286 -15.66 -12.43 15.39
CA PHE A 286 -15.62 -12.70 16.81
C PHE A 286 -14.36 -13.50 17.21
N SER A 287 -13.19 -12.94 16.94
CA SER A 287 -11.89 -13.63 17.17
C SER A 287 -11.62 -14.05 18.62
N GLN A 288 -12.38 -13.56 19.59
CA GLN A 288 -12.28 -13.92 21.01
C GLN A 288 -13.06 -15.19 21.34
N ASP A 289 -14.01 -15.56 20.51
CA ASP A 289 -14.74 -16.82 20.64
C ASP A 289 -13.92 -17.98 20.06
N THR A 290 -12.95 -18.46 20.84
CA THR A 290 -12.04 -19.53 20.41
C THR A 290 -12.74 -20.87 20.16
N GLN A 291 -14.00 -21.01 20.56
CA GLN A 291 -14.81 -22.21 20.37
C GLN A 291 -15.84 -22.07 19.23
N ASN A 292 -15.87 -20.90 18.59
CA ASN A 292 -16.82 -20.57 17.52
C ASN A 292 -18.30 -20.75 17.94
N ASN A 293 -18.63 -20.48 19.20
CA ASN A 293 -19.99 -20.66 19.72
C ASN A 293 -20.98 -19.71 19.03
N ALA A 294 -20.61 -18.43 18.89
CA ALA A 294 -21.42 -17.44 18.20
C ALA A 294 -21.59 -17.79 16.72
N LEU A 295 -20.51 -18.16 16.03
CA LEU A 295 -20.57 -18.61 14.64
C LEU A 295 -21.50 -19.82 14.48
N ASN A 296 -21.37 -20.83 15.34
CA ASN A 296 -22.21 -22.02 15.29
C ASN A 296 -23.68 -21.73 15.59
N TRP A 297 -23.94 -20.77 16.47
CA TRP A 297 -25.30 -20.32 16.75
C TRP A 297 -25.94 -19.65 15.52
N TYR A 298 -25.26 -18.69 14.86
CA TYR A 298 -25.73 -18.09 13.61
C TYR A 298 -25.91 -19.13 12.51
N LYS A 299 -24.97 -20.07 12.37
CA LYS A 299 -25.09 -21.17 11.39
C LYS A 299 -26.33 -22.02 11.64
N GLY A 300 -26.62 -22.39 12.90
CA GLY A 300 -27.81 -23.17 13.23
C GLY A 300 -29.11 -22.49 12.83
N ILE A 301 -29.20 -21.17 13.00
CA ILE A 301 -30.36 -20.39 12.58
C ILE A 301 -30.43 -20.30 11.05
N LEU A 302 -29.34 -19.94 10.39
CA LEU A 302 -29.31 -19.80 8.92
C LEU A 302 -29.51 -21.13 8.23
N ASP A 303 -28.99 -22.24 8.74
CA ASP A 303 -29.29 -23.59 8.23
C ASP A 303 -30.79 -23.91 8.25
N SER A 304 -31.51 -23.40 9.24
CA SER A 304 -32.97 -23.56 9.34
C SER A 304 -33.72 -22.63 8.39
N LEU A 305 -33.25 -21.40 8.15
CA LEU A 305 -33.92 -20.40 7.35
C LEU A 305 -33.68 -20.57 5.85
N VAL A 306 -32.42 -20.71 5.45
CA VAL A 306 -32.01 -20.71 4.03
C VAL A 306 -31.49 -22.08 3.56
N GLY A 307 -31.27 -23.00 4.50
CA GLY A 307 -30.78 -24.34 4.23
C GLY A 307 -29.25 -24.50 4.42
N THR A 308 -28.86 -25.66 4.85
CA THR A 308 -27.43 -26.03 5.04
C THR A 308 -26.67 -25.93 3.71
N ASN A 309 -25.51 -25.32 3.72
CA ASN A 309 -24.69 -25.06 2.53
C ASN A 309 -25.34 -24.18 1.47
N SER A 310 -26.30 -23.32 1.85
CA SER A 310 -26.96 -22.38 0.94
C SER A 310 -26.45 -20.94 1.07
N TYR A 311 -25.42 -20.71 1.87
CA TYR A 311 -24.77 -19.43 2.12
C TYR A 311 -23.27 -19.59 2.29
N SER A 312 -22.53 -18.50 2.14
CA SER A 312 -21.09 -18.46 2.32
C SER A 312 -20.68 -17.99 3.71
N ILE A 313 -19.51 -18.41 4.18
CA ILE A 313 -18.97 -18.01 5.48
C ILE A 313 -17.57 -17.40 5.29
N TRP A 314 -17.37 -16.23 5.90
CA TRP A 314 -16.07 -15.57 5.96
C TRP A 314 -15.60 -15.41 7.41
N GLU A 315 -14.66 -16.22 7.79
CA GLU A 315 -13.97 -16.13 9.11
C GLU A 315 -12.81 -15.14 8.97
N LEU A 316 -12.94 -13.94 9.54
CA LEU A 316 -11.94 -12.88 9.42
C LEU A 316 -10.69 -13.15 10.28
N GLY A 317 -10.85 -13.92 11.35
CA GLY A 317 -9.77 -14.17 12.29
C GLY A 317 -9.33 -12.89 13.02
N LYS A 318 -8.03 -12.52 12.91
CA LYS A 318 -7.47 -11.39 13.67
C LYS A 318 -7.31 -10.09 12.87
N ALA A 319 -7.50 -10.11 11.56
CA ALA A 319 -7.29 -8.95 10.70
C ALA A 319 -8.11 -9.02 9.41
N LEU A 320 -8.52 -7.86 8.92
CA LEU A 320 -9.05 -7.70 7.56
C LEU A 320 -7.96 -7.98 6.52
N PRO A 321 -8.34 -8.32 5.28
CA PRO A 321 -7.42 -8.19 4.14
C PRO A 321 -6.81 -6.80 4.11
N TYR A 322 -5.54 -6.72 3.75
CA TYR A 322 -4.84 -5.42 3.67
C TYR A 322 -5.45 -4.50 2.63
N SER A 323 -5.89 -5.06 1.51
CA SER A 323 -6.49 -4.28 0.42
C SER A 323 -7.99 -4.09 0.63
N SER A 324 -8.45 -2.85 0.59
CA SER A 324 -9.87 -2.54 0.56
C SER A 324 -10.58 -3.08 -0.70
N ASN A 325 -9.83 -3.35 -1.78
CA ASN A 325 -10.36 -3.99 -2.99
C ASN A 325 -10.84 -5.41 -2.70
N ASP A 326 -10.09 -6.16 -1.88
CA ASP A 326 -10.46 -7.52 -1.51
C ASP A 326 -11.73 -7.53 -0.65
N ILE A 327 -11.85 -6.58 0.28
CA ILE A 327 -13.05 -6.44 1.12
C ILE A 327 -14.25 -6.05 0.25
N LYS A 328 -14.10 -5.01 -0.57
CA LYS A 328 -15.16 -4.52 -1.46
C LYS A 328 -15.62 -5.60 -2.41
N ALA A 329 -14.72 -6.33 -3.04
CA ALA A 329 -15.05 -7.40 -3.98
C ALA A 329 -15.76 -8.56 -3.25
N THR A 330 -15.27 -8.95 -2.07
CA THR A 330 -15.87 -10.03 -1.29
C THR A 330 -17.31 -9.69 -0.90
N LEU A 331 -17.55 -8.49 -0.37
CA LEU A 331 -18.93 -8.06 -0.07
C LEU A 331 -19.81 -8.04 -1.34
N GLY A 332 -19.26 -7.54 -2.45
CA GLY A 332 -19.97 -7.40 -3.72
C GLY A 332 -20.40 -8.71 -4.39
N TYR A 333 -19.91 -9.87 -3.95
CA TYR A 333 -20.38 -11.17 -4.42
C TYR A 333 -21.76 -11.58 -3.87
N PHE A 334 -22.24 -10.87 -2.84
CA PHE A 334 -23.44 -11.26 -2.10
C PHE A 334 -24.45 -10.12 -2.05
N ASN A 335 -25.74 -10.47 -2.14
CA ASN A 335 -26.83 -9.50 -2.00
C ASN A 335 -27.04 -9.12 -0.53
N ASN A 336 -26.84 -10.08 0.38
CA ASN A 336 -27.04 -9.90 1.81
C ASN A 336 -25.77 -10.28 2.59
N VAL A 337 -25.38 -9.45 3.54
CA VAL A 337 -24.24 -9.69 4.42
C VAL A 337 -24.68 -9.63 5.86
N PHE A 338 -24.43 -10.70 6.60
CA PHE A 338 -24.63 -10.79 8.04
C PHE A 338 -23.27 -10.80 8.72
N TRP A 339 -22.99 -9.74 9.48
CA TRP A 339 -21.70 -9.52 10.14
C TRP A 339 -21.84 -9.71 11.64
N ASN A 340 -21.27 -10.79 12.17
CA ASN A 340 -21.20 -11.04 13.60
C ASN A 340 -19.93 -10.40 14.17
N GLY A 341 -20.07 -9.24 14.83
CA GLY A 341 -18.97 -8.52 15.46
C GLY A 341 -18.81 -8.93 16.93
N GLY A 342 -17.55 -9.07 17.34
CA GLY A 342 -17.20 -9.43 18.72
C GLY A 342 -17.15 -8.23 19.68
N TYR A 343 -16.40 -8.41 20.78
CA TYR A 343 -16.22 -7.39 21.81
C TYR A 343 -15.19 -6.31 21.42
N THR A 344 -15.22 -5.21 22.17
CA THR A 344 -14.30 -4.08 22.02
C THR A 344 -12.84 -4.46 21.85
N GLY A 345 -12.18 -3.73 20.96
CA GLY A 345 -10.73 -3.80 20.72
C GLY A 345 -10.30 -4.82 19.67
N THR A 346 -11.19 -5.71 19.25
CA THR A 346 -10.87 -6.74 18.25
C THR A 346 -11.80 -6.75 17.05
N VAL A 347 -12.88 -5.95 17.07
CA VAL A 347 -13.81 -5.85 15.93
C VAL A 347 -13.15 -5.17 14.73
N LEU A 348 -13.36 -5.74 13.56
CA LEU A 348 -12.71 -5.32 12.33
C LEU A 348 -13.62 -4.48 11.41
N TYR A 349 -14.93 -4.45 11.67
CA TYR A 349 -15.88 -3.70 10.83
C TYR A 349 -15.55 -2.20 10.70
N ASP A 350 -14.93 -1.58 11.72
CA ASP A 350 -14.49 -0.18 11.63
C ASP A 350 -13.46 0.03 10.51
N GLY A 351 -12.51 -0.89 10.41
CA GLY A 351 -11.50 -0.86 9.33
C GLY A 351 -12.10 -1.11 7.95
N ALA A 352 -13.25 -1.76 7.89
CA ALA A 352 -14.00 -2.04 6.66
C ALA A 352 -15.02 -0.93 6.31
N SER A 353 -15.16 0.11 7.11
CA SER A 353 -16.25 1.11 7.05
C SER A 353 -16.46 1.68 5.64
N THR A 354 -15.38 2.03 4.92
CA THR A 354 -15.48 2.53 3.53
C THR A 354 -16.01 1.48 2.57
N SER A 355 -15.57 0.22 2.71
CA SER A 355 -16.03 -0.88 1.85
C SER A 355 -17.49 -1.23 2.13
N ILE A 356 -17.89 -1.22 3.41
CA ILE A 356 -19.28 -1.40 3.85
C ILE A 356 -20.17 -0.29 3.27
N ASN A 357 -19.75 0.96 3.40
CA ASN A 357 -20.50 2.10 2.86
C ASN A 357 -20.71 1.97 1.35
N ASN A 358 -19.66 1.62 0.60
CA ASN A 358 -19.74 1.41 -0.85
C ASN A 358 -20.65 0.22 -1.20
N TYR A 359 -20.63 -0.84 -0.40
CA TYR A 359 -21.47 -2.01 -0.58
C TYR A 359 -22.96 -1.65 -0.42
N VAL A 360 -23.32 -0.96 0.66
CA VAL A 360 -24.71 -0.54 0.91
C VAL A 360 -25.19 0.47 -0.14
N LEU A 361 -24.35 1.48 -0.49
CA LEU A 361 -24.67 2.41 -1.59
C LEU A 361 -24.85 1.71 -2.94
N GLY A 362 -24.16 0.59 -3.15
CA GLY A 362 -24.24 -0.25 -4.34
C GLY A 362 -25.50 -1.16 -4.40
N GLY A 363 -26.33 -1.15 -3.37
CA GLY A 363 -27.57 -1.96 -3.31
C GLY A 363 -27.47 -3.22 -2.45
N GLY A 364 -26.31 -3.47 -1.80
CA GLY A 364 -26.13 -4.60 -0.91
C GLY A 364 -26.77 -4.35 0.47
N ASN A 365 -27.41 -5.36 1.05
CA ASN A 365 -28.03 -5.29 2.37
C ASN A 365 -27.08 -5.80 3.46
N LEU A 366 -26.99 -5.05 4.54
CA LEU A 366 -26.11 -5.36 5.67
C LEU A 366 -26.93 -5.52 6.96
N PHE A 367 -26.76 -6.64 7.64
CA PHE A 367 -27.06 -6.77 9.05
C PHE A 367 -25.75 -6.93 9.83
N ILE A 368 -25.54 -6.09 10.82
CA ILE A 368 -24.38 -6.15 11.70
C ILE A 368 -24.82 -6.23 13.15
N SER A 369 -24.33 -7.25 13.86
CA SER A 369 -24.50 -7.41 15.30
C SER A 369 -23.18 -7.16 15.99
N VAL A 370 -23.15 -6.28 16.97
CA VAL A 370 -21.93 -5.92 17.70
C VAL A 370 -22.13 -6.14 19.20
N ALA A 371 -21.15 -6.73 19.84
CA ALA A 371 -21.18 -6.95 21.29
C ALA A 371 -20.91 -5.65 22.06
N SER A 372 -20.20 -4.70 21.45
CA SER A 372 -19.93 -3.40 22.02
C SER A 372 -19.79 -2.36 20.91
N LEU A 373 -20.68 -1.38 20.92
CA LEU A 373 -20.65 -0.25 19.99
C LEU A 373 -19.51 0.69 20.38
N LYS A 374 -18.64 1.06 19.43
CA LYS A 374 -17.59 2.06 19.65
C LYS A 374 -18.15 3.47 19.58
N ASP A 375 -17.46 4.42 20.25
CA ASP A 375 -17.79 5.85 20.19
C ASP A 375 -17.35 6.48 18.84
N THR A 376 -17.75 5.83 17.74
CA THR A 376 -17.45 6.29 16.38
C THR A 376 -18.73 6.38 15.57
N THR A 377 -18.82 7.44 14.77
CA THR A 377 -19.87 7.57 13.77
C THR A 377 -19.51 6.75 12.54
N PHE A 378 -20.37 5.83 12.15
CA PHE A 378 -20.21 5.05 10.92
C PHE A 378 -20.68 5.87 9.72
N SER A 379 -19.95 5.81 8.62
CA SER A 379 -20.39 6.43 7.36
C SER A 379 -21.60 5.72 6.74
N TRP A 380 -21.82 4.47 7.11
CA TRP A 380 -22.89 3.61 6.61
C TRP A 380 -24.10 3.49 7.55
N PHE A 381 -24.04 4.07 8.74
CA PHE A 381 -25.15 4.06 9.70
C PHE A 381 -25.06 5.30 10.61
N PRO A 382 -26.10 6.19 10.63
CA PRO A 382 -26.07 7.41 11.42
C PRO A 382 -26.39 7.12 12.90
N ILE A 383 -25.60 7.67 13.80
CA ILE A 383 -25.79 7.63 15.25
C ILE A 383 -25.60 9.05 15.78
N ASP A 384 -26.61 9.61 16.46
CA ASP A 384 -26.54 10.94 17.07
C ASP A 384 -25.84 10.89 18.43
N SER A 385 -26.18 9.87 19.23
CA SER A 385 -25.57 9.65 20.54
C SER A 385 -25.58 8.19 20.93
N ILE A 386 -24.62 7.83 21.78
CA ILE A 386 -24.48 6.48 22.34
C ILE A 386 -24.94 6.53 23.81
N VAL A 387 -25.76 5.55 24.16
CA VAL A 387 -26.29 5.37 25.51
C VAL A 387 -25.63 4.14 26.14
N THR A 388 -24.98 4.31 27.27
CA THR A 388 -24.41 3.17 27.99
C THR A 388 -25.53 2.35 28.65
N LEU A 389 -25.56 1.05 28.34
CA LEU A 389 -26.54 0.11 28.81
C LEU A 389 -25.90 -0.83 29.82
N THR A 390 -25.71 -0.34 31.04
CA THR A 390 -25.14 -1.16 32.10
C THR A 390 -26.05 -1.10 33.30
N GLU A 391 -26.42 -2.26 33.78
CA GLU A 391 -27.06 -2.47 35.08
C GLU A 391 -25.97 -2.72 36.14
N LEU A 392 -26.41 -3.03 37.34
CA LEU A 392 -25.50 -3.38 38.43
C LEU A 392 -24.47 -4.39 37.98
N TRP A 393 -23.16 -4.11 38.20
CA TRP A 393 -22.02 -4.92 37.77
C TRP A 393 -21.68 -4.90 36.28
N PHE A 394 -22.07 -3.88 35.54
CA PHE A 394 -21.77 -3.70 34.12
C PHE A 394 -22.38 -4.78 33.21
N GLN A 395 -23.53 -5.33 33.59
CA GLN A 395 -24.24 -6.38 32.84
C GLN A 395 -25.68 -5.96 32.59
N ILE A 396 -26.23 -6.36 31.46
CA ILE A 396 -27.68 -6.31 31.24
C ILE A 396 -28.30 -7.59 31.80
N SER A 397 -29.43 -7.42 32.51
CA SER A 397 -30.17 -8.56 33.08
C SER A 397 -30.61 -9.55 31.98
N PRO A 398 -30.60 -10.85 32.25
CA PRO A 398 -31.15 -11.84 31.35
C PRO A 398 -32.66 -11.61 31.16
N ASN A 399 -33.18 -12.10 30.05
CA ASN A 399 -34.61 -12.01 29.70
C ASN A 399 -35.19 -10.59 29.60
N ARG A 400 -34.35 -9.58 29.44
CA ARG A 400 -34.79 -8.20 29.22
C ARG A 400 -35.46 -8.08 27.83
N THR A 401 -36.67 -7.57 27.79
CA THR A 401 -37.46 -7.43 26.55
C THR A 401 -36.88 -6.33 25.64
N LEU A 402 -36.74 -6.64 24.36
CA LEU A 402 -36.49 -5.67 23.29
C LEU A 402 -37.86 -5.37 22.64
N VAL A 403 -38.36 -4.16 22.85
CA VAL A 403 -39.70 -3.75 22.38
C VAL A 403 -39.66 -3.47 20.90
N SER A 404 -40.32 -4.33 20.11
CA SER A 404 -40.44 -4.16 18.66
C SER A 404 -41.16 -2.87 18.30
N GLN A 405 -40.66 -2.14 17.32
CA GLN A 405 -41.24 -0.90 16.78
C GLN A 405 -41.94 -1.13 15.44
N VAL A 406 -41.81 -2.31 14.85
CA VAL A 406 -42.31 -2.63 13.50
C VAL A 406 -43.42 -3.71 13.54
N ASP A 407 -43.20 -4.82 14.20
CA ASP A 407 -44.13 -5.92 14.31
C ASP A 407 -44.21 -6.44 15.75
N SER A 408 -45.38 -6.31 16.36
CA SER A 408 -45.59 -6.73 17.74
C SER A 408 -45.50 -8.25 17.97
N THR A 409 -45.41 -9.04 16.91
CA THR A 409 -45.19 -10.49 17.01
C THR A 409 -43.72 -10.85 17.17
N LEU A 410 -42.79 -9.92 16.86
CA LEU A 410 -41.38 -10.10 17.09
C LEU A 410 -41.04 -9.84 18.56
N ASP A 411 -40.93 -10.89 19.35
CA ASP A 411 -40.58 -10.84 20.78
C ASP A 411 -39.11 -11.23 20.97
N LEU A 412 -38.22 -10.23 20.92
CA LEU A 412 -36.78 -10.42 21.21
C LEU A 412 -36.49 -10.12 22.69
N ARG A 413 -35.55 -10.90 23.23
CA ARG A 413 -35.10 -10.73 24.61
C ARG A 413 -33.60 -10.94 24.69
N THR A 414 -32.98 -10.38 25.71
CA THR A 414 -31.61 -10.75 26.09
C THR A 414 -31.59 -12.21 26.51
N PRO A 415 -30.47 -12.94 26.31
CA PRO A 415 -30.36 -14.37 26.65
C PRO A 415 -30.74 -14.68 28.10
N ASP A 416 -31.25 -15.89 28.34
CA ASP A 416 -31.74 -16.36 29.66
C ASP A 416 -30.62 -16.53 30.69
N GLU A 417 -29.39 -16.77 30.27
CA GLU A 417 -28.26 -16.94 31.17
C GLU A 417 -27.38 -15.71 31.23
N GLN A 418 -26.79 -15.48 32.40
CA GLN A 418 -25.85 -14.38 32.63
C GLN A 418 -24.59 -14.53 31.77
N GLY A 419 -24.67 -14.08 30.53
CA GLY A 419 -23.48 -13.75 29.76
C GLY A 419 -22.82 -12.51 30.36
N ILE A 420 -21.49 -12.46 30.37
CA ILE A 420 -20.77 -11.26 30.79
C ILE A 420 -20.82 -10.28 29.61
N TYR A 421 -21.88 -9.51 29.50
CA TYR A 421 -21.98 -8.40 28.55
C TYR A 421 -21.38 -7.15 29.19
N VAL A 422 -20.07 -6.96 28.97
CA VAL A 422 -19.38 -5.81 29.47
C VAL A 422 -19.47 -4.68 28.45
N ASP A 423 -19.79 -3.47 28.90
CA ASP A 423 -19.76 -2.24 28.10
C ASP A 423 -20.75 -2.25 26.91
N VAL A 424 -21.94 -2.77 27.15
CA VAL A 424 -23.03 -2.79 26.16
C VAL A 424 -23.61 -1.39 25.98
N LYS A 425 -23.91 -1.00 24.74
CA LYS A 425 -24.41 0.34 24.43
C LYS A 425 -25.63 0.28 23.51
N GLY A 426 -26.58 1.15 23.81
CA GLY A 426 -27.64 1.52 22.88
C GLY A 426 -27.29 2.79 22.14
N PHE A 427 -28.18 3.30 21.33
CA PHE A 427 -27.97 4.52 20.55
C PHE A 427 -29.28 5.29 20.34
N GLU A 428 -29.13 6.57 20.01
CA GLU A 428 -30.23 7.39 19.54
C GLU A 428 -29.95 7.94 18.15
N ASN A 429 -31.03 8.03 17.38
CA ASN A 429 -31.08 8.75 16.11
C ASN A 429 -32.42 9.46 16.05
N GLU A 430 -32.43 10.78 16.28
CA GLU A 430 -33.64 11.58 16.39
C GLU A 430 -33.94 12.38 15.11
N ILE A 431 -32.97 12.54 14.22
CA ILE A 431 -32.98 13.59 13.20
C ILE A 431 -33.09 13.05 11.78
N ASP A 432 -32.52 11.87 11.49
CA ASP A 432 -32.48 11.35 10.12
C ASP A 432 -33.81 10.66 9.75
N PRO A 433 -34.57 11.19 8.77
CA PRO A 433 -35.86 10.60 8.35
C PRO A 433 -35.73 9.24 7.67
N ASN A 434 -34.52 8.84 7.30
CA ASN A 434 -34.26 7.55 6.64
C ASN A 434 -33.86 6.46 7.65
N PHE A 435 -33.79 6.82 8.91
CA PHE A 435 -33.58 5.87 10.01
C PHE A 435 -34.94 5.41 10.55
N ASN A 436 -35.10 4.10 10.74
CA ASN A 436 -36.24 3.52 11.45
C ASN A 436 -35.73 2.63 12.60
N SER A 437 -36.29 2.85 13.78
CA SER A 437 -36.05 1.98 14.93
C SER A 437 -36.73 0.64 14.69
N LEU A 438 -36.02 -0.47 14.86
CA LEU A 438 -36.60 -1.82 14.83
C LEU A 438 -36.89 -2.32 16.25
N PHE A 439 -35.97 -2.13 17.18
CA PHE A 439 -36.13 -2.50 18.57
C PHE A 439 -35.55 -1.45 19.51
N ARG A 440 -36.29 -1.23 20.62
CA ARG A 440 -35.87 -0.42 21.74
C ARG A 440 -35.75 -1.28 22.99
N LEU A 441 -34.77 -0.99 23.84
CA LEU A 441 -34.67 -1.66 25.14
C LEU A 441 -35.79 -1.17 26.03
N GLN A 442 -36.43 -2.10 26.76
CA GLN A 442 -37.46 -1.76 27.75
C GLN A 442 -36.89 -0.83 28.81
N GLU A 443 -37.70 0.16 29.27
CA GLU A 443 -37.32 1.06 30.34
C GLU A 443 -36.87 0.30 31.60
N PRO A 444 -35.79 0.71 32.25
CA PRO A 444 -35.31 0.06 33.45
C PRO A 444 -36.38 -0.04 34.54
N GLU A 445 -36.43 -1.17 35.25
CA GLU A 445 -37.34 -1.40 36.36
C GLU A 445 -36.74 -0.94 37.72
N ASP A 446 -35.40 -0.81 37.76
CA ASP A 446 -34.64 -0.56 38.97
C ASP A 446 -33.93 0.81 38.88
N GLN A 447 -33.87 1.51 40.02
CA GLN A 447 -33.10 2.76 40.16
C GLN A 447 -31.58 2.59 40.01
N PHE A 448 -31.10 1.35 39.95
CA PHE A 448 -29.67 1.02 39.73
C PHE A 448 -29.31 0.84 38.28
N ASP A 449 -30.30 0.84 37.38
CA ASP A 449 -30.05 0.79 35.95
C ASP A 449 -29.44 2.12 35.47
N GLU A 450 -28.44 2.06 34.60
CA GLU A 450 -27.65 3.23 34.22
C GLU A 450 -28.22 4.00 33.03
N TRP A 451 -29.24 3.50 32.36
CA TRP A 451 -29.87 4.24 31.27
C TRP A 451 -31.21 4.83 31.67
N MET A 452 -31.63 5.84 30.92
CA MET A 452 -32.95 6.44 31.04
C MET A 452 -33.74 6.30 29.74
N GLY A 453 -35.04 6.08 29.86
CA GLY A 453 -35.93 5.92 28.71
C GLY A 453 -35.78 4.57 28.03
N THR A 454 -36.08 4.55 26.74
CA THR A 454 -36.08 3.34 25.91
C THR A 454 -35.14 3.51 24.71
N PRO A 455 -33.84 3.40 24.89
CA PRO A 455 -32.88 3.63 23.81
C PRO A 455 -33.01 2.61 22.70
N ASN A 456 -32.62 2.98 21.48
CA ASN A 456 -32.55 2.04 20.37
C ASN A 456 -31.42 1.03 20.64
N VAL A 457 -31.71 -0.22 20.35
CA VAL A 457 -30.71 -1.31 20.33
C VAL A 457 -30.64 -2.00 18.98
N CYS A 458 -31.66 -1.79 18.14
CA CYS A 458 -31.63 -2.21 16.75
C CYS A 458 -32.34 -1.16 15.88
N GLY A 459 -31.77 -0.84 14.75
CA GLY A 459 -32.36 0.06 13.79
C GLY A 459 -31.95 -0.27 12.35
N VAL A 460 -32.71 0.23 11.40
CA VAL A 460 -32.43 0.15 9.98
C VAL A 460 -32.26 1.53 9.39
N TYR A 461 -31.29 1.66 8.51
CA TYR A 461 -31.00 2.86 7.76
C TYR A 461 -30.92 2.57 6.27
N GLN A 462 -31.51 3.42 5.46
CA GLN A 462 -31.38 3.39 4.01
C GLN A 462 -30.94 4.76 3.53
N PHE A 463 -29.91 4.81 2.70
CA PHE A 463 -29.46 6.08 2.12
C PHE A 463 -30.55 6.70 1.27
N PRO A 464 -30.79 8.02 1.38
CA PRO A 464 -31.79 8.70 0.55
C PRO A 464 -31.40 8.75 -0.93
N TYR A 465 -30.12 8.55 -1.23
CA TYR A 465 -29.57 8.54 -2.57
C TYR A 465 -28.30 7.68 -2.65
N PRO A 466 -28.15 6.82 -3.70
CA PRO A 466 -29.13 6.55 -4.77
C PRO A 466 -30.35 5.75 -4.25
N ALA A 467 -31.50 5.88 -4.91
CA ALA A 467 -32.72 5.14 -4.54
C ALA A 467 -32.58 3.60 -4.63
N SER A 468 -31.53 3.12 -5.29
CA SER A 468 -31.15 1.71 -5.37
C SER A 468 -30.20 1.28 -4.25
N SER A 469 -29.93 2.14 -3.27
CA SER A 469 -29.12 1.73 -2.12
C SER A 469 -29.81 0.60 -1.35
N GLY A 470 -28.98 -0.31 -0.83
CA GLY A 470 -29.44 -1.32 0.11
C GLY A 470 -29.71 -0.72 1.48
N LYS A 471 -30.05 -1.59 2.41
CA LYS A 471 -30.35 -1.22 3.80
C LYS A 471 -29.22 -1.69 4.73
N ALA A 472 -28.91 -0.89 5.73
CA ALA A 472 -28.00 -1.26 6.82
C ALA A 472 -28.79 -1.41 8.12
N VAL A 473 -28.68 -2.58 8.75
CA VAL A 473 -29.30 -2.88 10.04
C VAL A 473 -28.20 -3.04 11.07
N LEU A 474 -28.26 -2.28 12.14
CA LEU A 474 -27.33 -2.36 13.28
C LEU A 474 -28.08 -2.90 14.50
N LEU A 475 -27.55 -3.99 15.08
CA LEU A 475 -27.94 -4.52 16.38
C LEU A 475 -26.78 -4.30 17.36
N SER A 476 -26.99 -3.49 18.39
CA SER A 476 -25.93 -3.09 19.35
C SER A 476 -25.85 -3.99 20.57
N LEU A 477 -26.62 -5.07 20.62
CA LEU A 477 -26.61 -6.07 21.67
C LEU A 477 -26.27 -7.45 21.10
N PRO A 478 -25.38 -8.23 21.69
CA PRO A 478 -25.25 -9.63 21.35
C PRO A 478 -26.47 -10.39 21.91
N LEU A 479 -27.19 -11.09 21.03
CA LEU A 479 -28.32 -11.95 21.44
C LEU A 479 -27.94 -13.43 21.53
N HIS A 480 -26.69 -13.75 21.29
CA HIS A 480 -26.14 -15.09 21.50
C HIS A 480 -25.34 -15.16 22.81
N ASN A 481 -25.35 -16.32 23.44
CA ASN A 481 -24.43 -16.60 24.53
C ASN A 481 -23.13 -17.15 23.95
N GLY A 482 -22.05 -16.37 23.99
CA GLY A 482 -20.72 -16.78 23.50
C GLY A 482 -20.13 -18.01 24.19
N TYR A 483 -20.76 -18.51 25.26
CA TYR A 483 -20.26 -19.67 26.02
C TYR A 483 -21.09 -20.94 25.80
N ASN A 484 -22.37 -20.83 25.48
CA ASN A 484 -23.21 -22.01 25.27
C ASN A 484 -24.43 -21.72 24.36
N PRO A 485 -24.30 -21.92 23.05
CA PRO A 485 -25.38 -21.63 22.10
C PRO A 485 -26.62 -22.49 22.28
N LEU A 486 -26.55 -23.59 23.01
CA LEU A 486 -27.69 -24.47 23.26
C LEU A 486 -28.64 -23.94 24.34
N LEU A 487 -28.32 -22.87 25.03
CA LEU A 487 -29.10 -22.33 26.13
C LEU A 487 -29.92 -21.07 25.77
N ASP A 488 -29.79 -20.58 24.57
CA ASP A 488 -30.51 -19.37 24.06
C ASP A 488 -31.97 -19.66 23.62
N GLY A 489 -32.64 -20.63 24.23
CA GLY A 489 -33.91 -21.20 23.77
C GLY A 489 -35.14 -20.28 23.71
N ASN A 490 -35.03 -18.97 24.04
CA ASN A 490 -36.18 -18.08 24.15
C ASN A 490 -36.06 -16.73 23.43
N ASN A 491 -35.07 -16.51 22.59
CA ASN A 491 -34.89 -15.17 22.05
C ASN A 491 -35.46 -14.92 20.64
N ASN A 492 -36.25 -15.81 20.08
CA ASN A 492 -36.94 -15.66 18.78
C ASN A 492 -36.11 -14.95 17.68
N PHE A 493 -34.77 -15.06 17.79
CA PHE A 493 -33.87 -14.38 16.88
C PHE A 493 -33.97 -14.91 15.45
N GLN A 494 -34.35 -16.17 15.32
CA GLN A 494 -34.65 -16.77 14.02
C GLN A 494 -35.75 -16.02 13.33
N ASP A 495 -36.86 -15.68 14.01
CA ASP A 495 -37.98 -14.94 13.46
C ASP A 495 -37.58 -13.53 13.03
N PHE A 496 -36.66 -12.91 13.78
CA PHE A 496 -36.10 -11.61 13.39
C PHE A 496 -35.21 -11.69 12.15
N LEU A 497 -34.36 -12.70 12.03
CA LEU A 497 -33.54 -12.87 10.82
C LEU A 497 -34.42 -13.22 9.60
N GLU A 498 -35.48 -14.00 9.80
CA GLU A 498 -36.48 -14.24 8.76
C GLU A 498 -37.17 -12.95 8.33
N TYR A 499 -37.58 -12.11 9.27
CA TYR A 499 -38.17 -10.79 8.99
C TYR A 499 -37.17 -9.91 8.20
N LEU A 500 -35.88 -9.88 8.55
CA LEU A 500 -34.89 -9.14 7.79
C LEU A 500 -34.77 -9.62 6.35
N LEU A 501 -34.70 -10.93 6.13
CA LEU A 501 -34.50 -11.50 4.80
C LEU A 501 -35.75 -11.37 3.90
N ILE A 502 -36.96 -11.51 4.48
CA ILE A 502 -38.19 -11.60 3.71
C ILE A 502 -38.91 -10.24 3.60
N VAL A 503 -38.75 -9.35 4.57
CA VAL A 503 -39.42 -8.05 4.62
C VAL A 503 -38.47 -6.91 4.39
N GLU A 504 -37.49 -6.72 5.27
CA GLU A 504 -36.61 -5.54 5.20
C GLU A 504 -35.71 -5.54 3.97
N PHE A 505 -35.11 -6.67 3.62
CA PHE A 505 -34.13 -6.77 2.52
C PHE A 505 -34.78 -7.17 1.19
N ALA A 506 -36.05 -7.56 1.20
CA ALA A 506 -36.77 -7.90 -0.02
C ALA A 506 -37.46 -6.70 -0.72
N GLU A 507 -37.58 -5.57 0.01
CA GLU A 507 -38.08 -4.29 -0.51
C GLU A 507 -36.95 -3.44 -1.13
#